data_1e6a01fc1f0294321a3ef7ec22ec6011
#
_entry.id   1e6a01fc1f0294321a3ef7ec22ec6011
#
_cell.length_a   1.000
_cell.length_b   1.000
_cell.length_c   1.000
_cell.angle_alpha   90.00
_cell.angle_beta   90.00
_cell.angle_gamma   90.00
#
_symmetry.space_group_name_H-M   'P 1'
#
loop_
_entity.id
_entity.type
_entity.pdbx_description
1 polymer ?
#
loop_
_entity_poly.entity_id
_entity_poly.type
_entity_poly.pdbx_seq_one_letter_code
_entity_poly.pdbx_strand_id
1 'polypeptide(L)'
;MDQQTIVILNFGGRYRDTIARRVRELSVYSEILPVETHADKIRKMNPIGIILVGGGKSILDSDIVFPEKSLYKSGIPILGIGLGAQLMAAQLGGTVIPSDLLASVAGIHVDASSPLFSNLDEAQPV
;
A
#
# COMPACT_ATOMS: atom_id res chain seq x y z
N MET A 1 26.82 6.78 0.24
CA MET A 1 25.90 5.74 -0.23
C MET A 1 24.49 6.20 0.09
N ASP A 2 23.61 6.25 -0.90
CA ASP A 2 22.25 6.73 -0.68
C ASP A 2 21.44 5.71 0.10
N GLN A 3 20.69 6.19 1.07
CA GLN A 3 19.82 5.35 1.87
C GLN A 3 18.55 5.03 1.08
N GLN A 4 18.23 3.74 0.96
CA GLN A 4 16.97 3.30 0.35
C GLN A 4 15.83 3.63 1.31
N THR A 5 14.77 4.24 0.78
CA THR A 5 13.63 4.69 1.58
C THR A 5 12.33 4.16 0.99
N ILE A 6 11.47 3.63 1.86
CA ILE A 6 10.07 3.35 1.55
C ILE A 6 9.22 4.43 2.23
N VAL A 7 8.33 5.05 1.46
CA VAL A 7 7.34 5.99 1.99
C VAL A 7 6.06 5.22 2.28
N ILE A 8 5.48 5.45 3.45
CA ILE A 8 4.22 4.85 3.86
C ILE A 8 3.19 5.95 4.03
N LEU A 9 2.10 5.88 3.27
CA LEU A 9 0.94 6.76 3.44
C LEU A 9 -0.10 6.03 4.27
N ASN A 10 -0.48 6.62 5.39
CA ASN A 10 -1.37 6.00 6.35
C ASN A 10 -2.80 6.54 6.20
N PHE A 11 -3.71 5.67 5.75
CA PHE A 11 -5.13 5.98 5.57
C PHE A 11 -6.00 5.52 6.74
N GLY A 12 -5.39 5.25 7.88
CA GLY A 12 -6.07 4.78 9.08
C GLY A 12 -5.70 3.34 9.43
N GLY A 13 -6.21 2.86 10.57
CA GLY A 13 -5.90 1.53 11.06
C GLY A 13 -4.62 1.49 11.87
N ARG A 14 -4.27 0.28 12.33
CA ARG A 14 -3.21 0.07 13.32
C ARG A 14 -1.97 -0.64 12.77
N TYR A 15 -1.91 -0.87 11.46
CA TYR A 15 -0.82 -1.66 10.88
C TYR A 15 0.37 -0.84 10.39
N ARG A 16 0.25 0.50 10.36
CA ARG A 16 1.32 1.37 9.84
C ARG A 16 2.65 1.16 10.56
N ASP A 17 2.62 1.06 11.89
CA ASP A 17 3.84 0.91 12.69
C ASP A 17 4.45 -0.48 12.52
N THR A 18 3.60 -1.51 12.41
CA THR A 18 4.05 -2.87 12.14
C THR A 18 4.75 -2.95 10.78
N ILE A 19 4.15 -2.35 9.76
CA ILE A 19 4.70 -2.34 8.40
C ILE A 19 6.01 -1.55 8.36
N ALA A 20 6.05 -0.38 9.00
CA ALA A 20 7.27 0.43 9.08
C ALA A 20 8.40 -0.34 9.74
N ARG A 21 8.11 -1.06 10.82
CA ARG A 21 9.10 -1.87 11.52
C ARG A 21 9.59 -3.03 10.64
N ARG A 22 8.69 -3.71 9.93
CA ARG A 22 9.08 -4.80 9.03
C ARG A 22 9.99 -4.31 7.91
N VAL A 23 9.72 -3.14 7.36
CA VAL A 23 10.58 -2.53 6.34
C VAL A 23 11.96 -2.26 6.93
N ARG A 24 12.03 -1.72 8.15
CA ARG A 24 13.31 -1.42 8.81
C ARG A 24 14.10 -2.69 9.13
N GLU A 25 13.41 -3.77 9.47
CA GLU A 25 14.06 -5.08 9.71
C GLU A 25 14.79 -5.59 8.46
N LEU A 26 14.40 -5.14 7.28
CA LEU A 26 15.05 -5.46 6.01
C LEU A 26 16.17 -4.48 5.66
N SER A 27 16.60 -3.66 6.62
CA SER A 27 17.66 -2.65 6.45
C SER A 27 17.27 -1.56 5.45
N VAL A 28 15.98 -1.27 5.34
CA VAL A 28 15.44 -0.20 4.50
C VAL A 28 14.81 0.86 5.41
N TYR A 29 15.11 2.13 5.16
CA TYR A 29 14.49 3.20 5.92
C TYR A 29 13.02 3.35 5.53
N SER A 30 12.16 3.59 6.52
CA SER A 30 10.74 3.84 6.28
C SER A 30 10.33 5.17 6.87
N GLU A 31 9.53 5.93 6.12
CA GLU A 31 9.00 7.21 6.59
C GLU A 31 7.49 7.23 6.39
N ILE A 32 6.75 7.47 7.49
CA ILE A 32 5.30 7.53 7.48
C ILE A 32 4.90 8.98 7.25
N LEU A 33 4.16 9.24 6.18
CA LEU A 33 3.70 10.57 5.81
C LEU A 33 2.17 10.66 5.86
N PRO A 34 1.61 11.86 6.09
CA PRO A 34 0.17 12.09 5.99
C PRO A 34 -0.34 11.78 4.57
N VAL A 35 -1.60 11.36 4.49
CA VAL A 35 -2.25 11.03 3.20
C VAL A 35 -2.35 12.26 2.28
N GLU A 36 -2.38 13.45 2.85
CA GLU A 36 -2.46 14.71 2.09
C GLU A 36 -1.12 15.14 1.50
N THR A 37 -0.05 14.39 1.74
CA THR A 37 1.28 14.74 1.22
C THR A 37 1.25 14.78 -0.30
N HIS A 38 1.73 15.88 -0.86
CA HIS A 38 1.75 16.05 -2.31
C HIS A 38 2.73 15.10 -2.98
N ALA A 39 2.34 14.61 -4.16
CA ALA A 39 3.16 13.67 -4.93
C ALA A 39 4.55 14.26 -5.25
N ASP A 40 4.64 15.57 -5.47
CA ASP A 40 5.93 16.22 -5.75
C ASP A 40 6.89 16.11 -4.57
N LYS A 41 6.40 16.24 -3.35
CA LYS A 41 7.23 16.06 -2.14
C LYS A 41 7.76 14.65 -2.06
N ILE A 42 6.91 13.67 -2.33
CA ILE A 42 7.29 12.25 -2.31
C ILE A 42 8.34 11.97 -3.39
N ARG A 43 8.14 12.49 -4.60
CA ARG A 43 9.11 12.32 -5.68
C ARG A 43 10.48 12.91 -5.33
N LYS A 44 10.51 14.05 -4.65
CA LYS A 44 11.77 14.70 -4.22
C LYS A 44 12.54 13.87 -3.20
N MET A 45 11.83 13.04 -2.41
CA MET A 45 12.48 12.13 -1.47
C MET A 45 13.14 10.95 -2.19
N ASN A 46 12.79 10.73 -3.45
CA ASN A 46 13.31 9.64 -4.28
C ASN A 46 13.21 8.27 -3.60
N PRO A 47 12.01 7.87 -3.12
CA PRO A 47 11.86 6.57 -2.48
C PRO A 47 11.96 5.44 -3.50
N ILE A 48 12.33 4.25 -3.03
CA ILE A 48 12.35 3.05 -3.88
C ILE A 48 10.97 2.41 -4.00
N GLY A 49 10.04 2.80 -3.15
CA GLY A 49 8.67 2.32 -3.18
C GLY A 49 7.77 3.12 -2.27
N ILE A 50 6.47 2.98 -2.48
CA ILE A 50 5.42 3.62 -1.69
C ILE A 50 4.45 2.54 -1.24
N ILE A 51 4.07 2.55 0.04
CA ILE A 51 3.04 1.67 0.57
C ILE A 51 1.84 2.50 0.99
N LEU A 52 0.66 2.18 0.44
CA LEU A 52 -0.61 2.75 0.86
C LEU A 52 -1.25 1.76 1.83
N VAL A 53 -1.32 2.11 3.10
CA VAL A 53 -1.86 1.21 4.12
C VAL A 53 -3.06 1.83 4.81
N GLY A 54 -4.09 1.04 5.04
CA GLY A 54 -5.27 1.46 5.79
C GLY A 54 -6.12 0.29 6.19
N GLY A 55 -6.94 0.51 7.20
CA GLY A 55 -7.86 -0.50 7.70
C GLY A 55 -8.97 0.16 8.52
N GLY A 56 -9.97 -0.64 8.88
CA GLY A 56 -11.11 -0.15 9.66
C GLY A 56 -12.12 0.68 8.87
N LYS A 57 -11.82 1.04 7.63
CA LYS A 57 -12.72 1.78 6.75
C LYS A 57 -12.75 1.15 5.37
N SER A 58 -13.77 1.51 4.59
CA SER A 58 -13.92 1.12 3.19
C SER A 58 -13.90 2.35 2.30
N ILE A 59 -13.51 2.17 1.03
CA ILE A 59 -13.62 3.22 0.02
C ILE A 59 -15.06 3.69 -0.16
N LEU A 60 -16.04 2.90 0.27
CA LEU A 60 -17.46 3.26 0.19
C LEU A 60 -17.90 4.20 1.31
N ASP A 61 -17.04 4.43 2.31
CA ASP A 61 -17.31 5.37 3.39
C ASP A 61 -17.19 6.82 2.88
N SER A 62 -18.02 7.72 3.41
CA SER A 62 -18.10 9.09 2.90
C SER A 62 -16.93 9.98 3.30
N ASP A 63 -16.16 9.60 4.31
CA ASP A 63 -15.06 10.39 4.86
C ASP A 63 -13.67 9.92 4.39
N ILE A 64 -13.62 9.18 3.29
CA ILE A 64 -12.36 8.67 2.75
C ILE A 64 -11.59 9.78 2.05
N VAL A 65 -10.31 9.89 2.36
CA VAL A 65 -9.35 10.79 1.69
C VAL A 65 -8.59 9.98 0.65
N PHE A 66 -8.52 10.50 -0.57
CA PHE A 66 -7.78 9.85 -1.66
C PHE A 66 -6.41 10.49 -1.82
N PRO A 67 -5.37 9.70 -2.17
CA PRO A 67 -4.08 10.29 -2.55
C PRO A 67 -4.20 11.00 -3.90
N GLU A 68 -3.22 11.85 -4.22
CA GLU A 68 -3.19 12.48 -5.54
C GLU A 68 -3.02 11.44 -6.64
N LYS A 69 -3.82 11.54 -7.70
CA LYS A 69 -3.74 10.61 -8.84
C LYS A 69 -2.37 10.64 -9.52
N SER A 70 -1.69 11.79 -9.50
CA SER A 70 -0.36 11.91 -10.09
C SER A 70 0.68 11.01 -9.44
N LEU A 71 0.40 10.53 -8.21
CA LEU A 71 1.28 9.58 -7.52
C LEU A 71 1.46 8.29 -8.32
N TYR A 72 0.40 7.82 -8.98
CA TYR A 72 0.45 6.59 -9.79
C TYR A 72 1.25 6.75 -11.08
N LYS A 73 1.55 7.99 -11.47
CA LYS A 73 2.36 8.30 -12.67
C LYS A 73 3.79 8.68 -12.31
N SER A 74 4.18 8.56 -11.06
CA SER A 74 5.50 8.95 -10.59
C SER A 74 6.63 8.05 -11.07
N GLY A 75 6.31 6.85 -11.53
CA GLY A 75 7.30 5.83 -11.87
C GLY A 75 7.80 5.04 -10.66
N ILE A 76 7.32 5.37 -9.47
CA ILE A 76 7.73 4.69 -8.24
C ILE A 76 6.77 3.51 -8.00
N PRO A 77 7.27 2.30 -7.70
CA PRO A 77 6.41 1.16 -7.39
C PRO A 77 5.51 1.45 -6.17
N ILE A 78 4.24 1.05 -6.25
CA ILE A 78 3.25 1.30 -5.20
C ILE A 78 2.59 -0.01 -4.80
N LEU A 79 2.55 -0.27 -3.50
CA LEU A 79 1.86 -1.43 -2.92
C LEU A 79 0.68 -0.94 -2.07
N GLY A 80 -0.52 -1.43 -2.35
CA GLY A 80 -1.71 -1.15 -1.56
C GLY A 80 -2.04 -2.29 -0.61
N ILE A 81 -2.32 -1.96 0.65
CA ILE A 81 -2.69 -2.93 1.69
C ILE A 81 -4.00 -2.48 2.33
N GLY A 82 -4.98 -3.38 2.40
CA GLY A 82 -6.28 -3.07 2.99
C GLY A 82 -6.99 -1.94 2.24
N LEU A 83 -7.37 -0.87 2.93
CA LEU A 83 -7.98 0.30 2.30
C LEU A 83 -7.08 0.87 1.20
N GLY A 84 -5.76 0.81 1.35
CA GLY A 84 -4.83 1.26 0.32
C GLY A 84 -5.01 0.53 -1.01
N ALA A 85 -5.25 -0.78 -0.96
CA ALA A 85 -5.53 -1.57 -2.17
C ALA A 85 -6.85 -1.16 -2.81
N GLN A 86 -7.88 -0.88 -2.01
CA GLN A 86 -9.17 -0.41 -2.51
C GLN A 86 -9.05 0.96 -3.20
N LEU A 87 -8.27 1.88 -2.61
CA LEU A 87 -8.02 3.20 -3.19
C LEU A 87 -7.33 3.09 -4.54
N MET A 88 -6.31 2.24 -4.64
CA MET A 88 -5.63 2.00 -5.90
C MET A 88 -6.58 1.45 -6.96
N ALA A 89 -7.36 0.43 -6.61
CA ALA A 89 -8.30 -0.19 -7.54
C ALA A 89 -9.28 0.84 -8.09
N ALA A 90 -9.88 1.66 -7.22
CA ALA A 90 -10.85 2.66 -7.62
C ALA A 90 -10.23 3.76 -8.48
N GLN A 91 -9.04 4.25 -8.12
CA GLN A 91 -8.39 5.35 -8.83
C GLN A 91 -7.78 4.93 -10.16
N LEU A 92 -7.48 3.64 -10.33
CA LEU A 92 -6.91 3.09 -11.56
C LEU A 92 -7.97 2.48 -12.50
N GLY A 93 -9.23 2.74 -12.23
CA GLY A 93 -10.34 2.34 -13.12
C GLY A 93 -11.01 1.02 -12.76
N GLY A 94 -10.65 0.43 -11.63
CA GLY A 94 -11.31 -0.77 -11.12
C GLY A 94 -12.58 -0.46 -10.34
N THR A 95 -13.25 -1.50 -9.88
CA THR A 95 -14.48 -1.40 -9.10
C THR A 95 -14.31 -2.12 -7.78
N VAL A 96 -14.75 -1.47 -6.70
CA VAL A 96 -14.76 -2.06 -5.35
C VAL A 96 -16.22 -2.35 -4.99
N ILE A 97 -16.50 -3.60 -4.64
CA ILE A 97 -17.85 -4.03 -4.27
C ILE A 97 -17.89 -4.48 -2.80
N PRO A 98 -19.04 -4.29 -2.10
CA PRO A 98 -19.18 -4.80 -0.73
C PRO A 98 -19.09 -6.33 -0.70
N SER A 99 -18.48 -6.85 0.36
CA SER A 99 -18.37 -8.29 0.57
C SER A 99 -18.41 -8.57 2.07
N ASP A 100 -18.58 -9.85 2.43
CA ASP A 100 -18.51 -10.25 3.82
C ASP A 100 -17.09 -10.09 4.36
N LEU A 101 -16.99 -9.65 5.62
CA LEU A 101 -15.71 -9.48 6.28
C LEU A 101 -15.07 -10.84 6.59
N LEU A 102 -13.83 -11.04 6.13
CA LEU A 102 -13.03 -12.20 6.47
C LEU A 102 -12.07 -11.82 7.59
N ALA A 103 -12.34 -12.35 8.79
CA ALA A 103 -11.53 -12.04 9.98
C ALA A 103 -10.59 -13.19 10.36
N SER A 104 -10.48 -14.21 9.53
CA SER A 104 -9.62 -15.37 9.74
C SER A 104 -8.68 -15.57 8.57
N VAL A 105 -7.70 -16.46 8.75
CA VAL A 105 -6.77 -16.81 7.67
C VAL A 105 -7.53 -17.42 6.50
N ALA A 106 -7.29 -16.92 5.30
CA ALA A 106 -7.87 -17.43 4.07
C ALA A 106 -6.75 -17.79 3.08
N GLY A 107 -7.04 -18.71 2.18
CA GLY A 107 -6.12 -19.02 1.09
C GLY A 107 -6.28 -18.01 -0.04
N ILE A 108 -5.19 -17.58 -0.62
CA ILE A 108 -5.20 -16.75 -1.83
C ILE A 108 -4.36 -17.40 -2.92
N HIS A 109 -4.70 -17.08 -4.15
CA HIS A 109 -3.90 -17.46 -5.32
C HIS A 109 -3.11 -16.23 -5.77
N VAL A 110 -1.78 -16.36 -5.84
CA VAL A 110 -0.92 -15.26 -6.23
C VAL A 110 -0.40 -15.44 -7.65
N ASP A 111 -0.20 -14.34 -8.35
CA ASP A 111 0.45 -14.34 -9.65
C ASP A 111 1.97 -14.38 -9.43
N ALA A 112 2.56 -15.56 -9.52
CA ALA A 112 3.99 -15.77 -9.28
C ALA A 112 4.87 -15.13 -10.36
N SER A 113 4.29 -14.68 -11.48
CA SER A 113 5.03 -13.91 -12.48
C SER A 113 5.26 -12.47 -12.05
N SER A 114 4.49 -11.97 -11.08
CA SER A 114 4.71 -10.63 -10.52
C SER A 114 5.99 -10.61 -9.68
N PRO A 115 6.85 -9.60 -9.82
CA PRO A 115 8.06 -9.48 -9.00
C PRO A 115 7.78 -9.53 -7.50
N LEU A 116 6.60 -9.05 -7.06
CA LEU A 116 6.21 -9.05 -5.65
C LEU A 116 6.09 -10.47 -5.09
N PHE A 117 5.67 -11.43 -5.91
CA PHE A 117 5.41 -12.81 -5.50
C PHE A 117 6.37 -13.83 -6.12
N SER A 118 7.51 -13.38 -6.64
CA SER A 118 8.38 -14.19 -7.49
C SER A 118 8.95 -15.46 -6.84
N ASN A 119 9.01 -15.52 -5.52
CA ASN A 119 9.54 -16.68 -4.79
C ASN A 119 8.48 -17.36 -3.93
N LEU A 120 7.20 -17.14 -4.24
CA LEU A 120 6.10 -17.73 -3.48
C LEU A 120 5.39 -18.81 -4.29
N ASP A 121 4.82 -19.80 -3.58
CA ASP A 121 3.89 -20.74 -4.18
C ASP A 121 2.61 -20.01 -4.59
N GLU A 122 1.93 -20.51 -5.65
CA GLU A 122 0.71 -19.86 -6.14
C GLU A 122 -0.43 -19.80 -5.11
N ALA A 123 -0.50 -20.77 -4.20
CA ALA A 123 -1.51 -20.79 -3.15
C ALA A 123 -0.87 -20.37 -1.82
N GLN A 124 -1.40 -19.31 -1.21
CA GLN A 124 -0.88 -18.76 0.04
C GLN A 124 -1.98 -18.57 1.06
N PRO A 125 -1.76 -18.91 2.36
CA PRO A 125 -2.66 -18.52 3.43
C PRO A 125 -2.46 -17.05 3.81
N VAL A 126 -3.53 -16.34 4.03
CA VAL A 126 -3.51 -14.95 4.47
C VAL A 126 -4.56 -14.68 5.55
#